data_8b0d6f47fa6327f7378427c4b37fb62d
#
_entry.id   8b0d6f47fa6327f7378427c4b37fb62d
#
_cell.length_a   1.000
_cell.length_b   1.000
_cell.length_c   1.000
_cell.angle_alpha   90.00
_cell.angle_beta   90.00
_cell.angle_gamma   90.00
#
_symmetry.space_group_name_H-M   'P 1'
#
loop_
_entity.id
_entity.type
_entity.pdbx_description
1 polymer ?
#
loop_
_entity_poly.entity_id
_entity_poly.type
_entity_poly.pdbx_seq_one_letter_code
_entity_poly.pdbx_strand_id
1 'polypeptide(L)'
;MPRAVLYVDLDGTVARSPMPRVIRRAYEVLASLSGLSVQQVEGVAWAIHLELASRSLPQAFDWDYIFERVASELGVRAEFSVEREFSTVCPESVALDNSPEVLRELGRSGYTLILATNGLMKYQRCVIETLGLDRYFSYIYTPDNRGCLKNCREFYAPPEGVDSGLPAVSVGDNYTFDVYFPKLFGLLTVHVVRSTREDPYLALVRRPGAGLGRLGGLDLLPEADASVRNFGESAVAVGRLLEDFHRRFRS
;
A
#
# COMPACT_ATOMS: atom_id res chain seq x y z
N MET A 1 -2.94 13.36 -24.59
CA MET A 1 -3.88 12.99 -23.51
C MET A 1 -3.37 11.72 -22.85
N PRO A 2 -3.51 11.54 -21.55
CA PRO A 2 -3.10 10.31 -20.87
C PRO A 2 -3.84 9.08 -21.44
N ARG A 3 -3.16 7.93 -21.45
CA ARG A 3 -3.67 6.67 -22.02
C ARG A 3 -4.31 5.77 -20.95
N ALA A 4 -3.89 5.94 -19.69
CA ALA A 4 -4.37 5.22 -18.53
C ALA A 4 -3.93 5.94 -17.25
N VAL A 5 -4.53 5.59 -16.12
CA VAL A 5 -4.11 6.01 -14.78
C VAL A 5 -3.48 4.80 -14.06
N LEU A 6 -2.27 4.96 -13.56
CA LEU A 6 -1.57 3.92 -12.81
C LEU A 6 -1.43 4.35 -11.34
N TYR A 7 -2.01 3.56 -10.45
CA TYR A 7 -1.84 3.66 -9.00
C TYR A 7 -0.71 2.71 -8.59
N VAL A 8 0.45 3.27 -8.29
CA VAL A 8 1.67 2.50 -7.98
C VAL A 8 1.95 2.57 -6.49
N ASP A 9 2.05 1.43 -5.86
CA ASP A 9 2.40 1.33 -4.44
C ASP A 9 3.86 1.71 -4.17
N LEU A 10 4.18 2.05 -2.93
CA LEU A 10 5.52 2.48 -2.51
C LEU A 10 6.30 1.37 -1.82
N ASP A 11 5.88 1.00 -0.59
CA ASP A 11 6.64 0.10 0.28
C ASP A 11 6.54 -1.36 -0.17
N GLY A 12 7.70 -1.98 -0.45
CA GLY A 12 7.73 -3.35 -1.01
C GLY A 12 7.59 -3.38 -2.53
N THR A 13 7.11 -2.31 -3.17
CA THR A 13 6.91 -2.21 -4.61
C THR A 13 8.04 -1.43 -5.28
N VAL A 14 8.12 -0.13 -5.09
CA VAL A 14 9.15 0.74 -5.70
C VAL A 14 10.27 1.10 -4.74
N ALA A 15 10.03 0.99 -3.43
CA ALA A 15 10.99 1.33 -2.39
C ALA A 15 10.94 0.35 -1.22
N ARG A 16 12.02 0.30 -0.46
CA ARG A 16 12.09 -0.35 0.84
C ARG A 16 12.64 0.64 1.86
N SER A 17 11.86 0.92 2.89
CA SER A 17 12.22 1.80 3.99
C SER A 17 12.64 1.01 5.24
N PRO A 18 13.38 1.62 6.17
CA PRO A 18 13.72 1.03 7.47
C PRO A 18 12.57 1.04 8.49
N MET A 19 11.34 1.39 8.11
CA MET A 19 10.18 1.48 9.00
C MET A 19 9.96 0.21 9.85
N PRO A 20 10.07 -1.03 9.32
CA PRO A 20 9.89 -2.24 10.13
C PRO A 20 10.86 -2.32 11.32
N ARG A 21 12.08 -1.79 11.16
CA ARG A 21 13.08 -1.74 12.25
C ARG A 21 12.66 -0.75 13.34
N VAL A 22 12.11 0.39 12.97
CA VAL A 22 11.63 1.40 13.92
C VAL A 22 10.42 0.90 14.70
N ILE A 23 9.46 0.28 14.00
CA ILE A 23 8.27 -0.33 14.61
C ILE A 23 8.69 -1.42 15.62
N ARG A 24 9.64 -2.29 15.26
CA ARG A 24 10.17 -3.30 16.16
C ARG A 24 10.77 -2.68 17.42
N ARG A 25 11.55 -1.61 17.28
CA ARG A 25 12.12 -0.89 18.43
C ARG A 25 11.03 -0.30 19.34
N ALA A 26 9.95 0.25 18.76
CA ALA A 26 8.79 0.70 19.52
C ALA A 26 8.19 -0.44 20.37
N TYR A 27 8.05 -1.64 19.80
CA TYR A 27 7.60 -2.81 20.54
C TYR A 27 8.57 -3.26 21.64
N GLU A 28 9.87 -3.17 21.41
CA GLU A 28 10.89 -3.47 22.43
C GLU A 28 10.80 -2.51 23.63
N VAL A 29 10.54 -1.23 23.39
CA VAL A 29 10.30 -0.25 24.46
C VAL A 29 9.07 -0.63 25.28
N LEU A 30 7.94 -0.93 24.64
CA LEU A 30 6.71 -1.31 25.34
C LEU A 30 6.86 -2.65 26.07
N ALA A 31 7.56 -3.61 25.51
CA ALA A 31 7.85 -4.89 26.13
C ALA A 31 8.66 -4.72 27.43
N SER A 32 9.69 -3.87 27.41
CA SER A 32 10.52 -3.60 28.58
C SER A 32 9.76 -2.94 29.74
N LEU A 33 8.73 -2.13 29.42
CA LEU A 33 7.91 -1.43 30.41
C LEU A 33 6.78 -2.29 30.95
N SER A 34 6.19 -3.16 30.12
CA SER A 34 5.04 -3.98 30.48
C SER A 34 5.41 -5.35 31.07
N GLY A 35 6.65 -5.77 30.94
CA GLY A 35 7.09 -7.12 31.31
C GLY A 35 6.63 -8.22 30.34
N LEU A 36 5.99 -7.86 29.23
CA LEU A 36 5.59 -8.78 28.16
C LEU A 36 6.75 -9.07 27.20
N SER A 37 6.65 -10.15 26.44
CA SER A 37 7.55 -10.37 25.31
C SER A 37 7.23 -9.43 24.16
N VAL A 38 8.22 -9.13 23.30
CA VAL A 38 8.03 -8.32 22.09
C VAL A 38 6.93 -8.91 21.20
N GLN A 39 6.84 -10.23 21.10
CA GLN A 39 5.84 -10.92 20.31
C GLN A 39 4.41 -10.75 20.86
N GLN A 40 4.25 -10.66 22.18
CA GLN A 40 2.92 -10.37 22.78
C GLN A 40 2.51 -8.91 22.50
N VAL A 41 3.44 -7.96 22.62
CA VAL A 41 3.21 -6.55 22.26
C VAL A 41 2.86 -6.40 20.79
N GLU A 42 3.59 -7.07 19.90
CA GLU A 42 3.30 -7.12 18.47
C GLU A 42 1.90 -7.66 18.20
N GLY A 43 1.47 -8.71 18.92
CA GLY A 43 0.12 -9.25 18.80
C GLY A 43 -0.97 -8.23 19.15
N VAL A 44 -0.78 -7.44 20.22
CA VAL A 44 -1.71 -6.36 20.60
C VAL A 44 -1.71 -5.26 19.53
N ALA A 45 -0.55 -4.82 19.08
CA ALA A 45 -0.41 -3.81 18.03
C ALA A 45 -1.10 -4.25 16.73
N TRP A 46 -0.90 -5.51 16.35
CA TRP A 46 -1.50 -6.09 15.15
C TRP A 46 -3.03 -6.17 15.23
N ALA A 47 -3.58 -6.52 16.40
CA ALA A 47 -5.02 -6.54 16.61
C ALA A 47 -5.64 -5.14 16.45
N ILE A 48 -5.01 -4.11 17.03
CA ILE A 48 -5.44 -2.71 16.88
C ILE A 48 -5.33 -2.28 15.42
N HIS A 49 -4.21 -2.57 14.77
CA HIS A 49 -3.98 -2.24 13.36
C HIS A 49 -5.05 -2.84 12.44
N LEU A 50 -5.35 -4.14 12.59
CA LEU A 50 -6.38 -4.82 11.79
C LEU A 50 -7.79 -4.29 12.09
N GLU A 51 -8.11 -3.95 13.33
CA GLU A 51 -9.40 -3.33 13.67
C GLU A 51 -9.59 -2.02 12.91
N LEU A 52 -8.61 -1.13 12.99
CA LEU A 52 -8.63 0.16 12.29
C LEU A 52 -8.66 -0.01 10.77
N ALA A 53 -7.83 -0.92 10.23
CA ALA A 53 -7.76 -1.20 8.80
C ALA A 53 -9.08 -1.77 8.27
N SER A 54 -9.79 -2.60 9.06
CA SER A 54 -11.10 -3.14 8.69
C SER A 54 -12.19 -2.08 8.51
N ARG A 55 -12.00 -0.92 9.13
CA ARG A 55 -12.87 0.25 9.06
C ARG A 55 -12.36 1.30 8.08
N SER A 56 -11.29 0.99 7.35
CA SER A 56 -10.62 1.89 6.40
C SER A 56 -10.14 3.22 7.03
N LEU A 57 -9.77 3.19 8.31
CA LEU A 57 -9.35 4.39 9.03
C LEU A 57 -7.86 4.68 8.79
N PRO A 58 -7.49 5.93 8.45
CA PRO A 58 -6.09 6.34 8.28
C PRO A 58 -5.18 6.01 9.47
N GLN A 59 -5.72 6.03 10.68
CA GLN A 59 -5.01 5.70 11.93
C GLN A 59 -4.46 4.26 11.94
N ALA A 60 -4.95 3.37 11.06
CA ALA A 60 -4.38 2.03 10.92
C ALA A 60 -2.89 2.06 10.56
N PHE A 61 -2.46 3.06 9.81
CA PHE A 61 -1.06 3.23 9.40
C PHE A 61 -0.37 4.41 10.08
N ASP A 62 -0.98 4.96 11.14
CA ASP A 62 -0.34 5.89 12.07
C ASP A 62 0.35 5.13 13.19
N TRP A 63 1.64 4.87 13.03
CA TRP A 63 2.41 4.08 13.98
C TRP A 63 2.64 4.77 15.32
N ASP A 64 2.62 6.12 15.39
CA ASP A 64 2.63 6.84 16.68
C ASP A 64 1.30 6.61 17.41
N TYR A 65 0.17 6.72 16.69
CA TYR A 65 -1.16 6.44 17.26
C TYR A 65 -1.28 4.98 17.74
N ILE A 66 -0.79 4.01 16.94
CA ILE A 66 -0.82 2.60 17.35
C ILE A 66 0.05 2.39 18.59
N PHE A 67 1.24 2.99 18.64
CA PHE A 67 2.13 2.91 19.80
C PHE A 67 1.44 3.42 21.08
N GLU A 68 0.79 4.59 21.01
CA GLU A 68 0.05 5.18 22.13
C GLU A 68 -1.13 4.29 22.58
N ARG A 69 -1.87 3.73 21.61
CA ARG A 69 -2.98 2.80 21.90
C ARG A 69 -2.49 1.52 22.58
N VAL A 70 -1.39 0.92 22.10
CA VAL A 70 -0.78 -0.26 22.74
C VAL A 70 -0.29 0.08 24.14
N ALA A 71 0.39 1.21 24.35
CA ALA A 71 0.84 1.63 25.67
C ALA A 71 -0.34 1.77 26.65
N SER A 72 -1.46 2.35 26.19
CA SER A 72 -2.69 2.48 26.95
C SER A 72 -3.32 1.13 27.32
N GLU A 73 -3.43 0.21 26.35
CA GLU A 73 -3.95 -1.15 26.59
C GLU A 73 -3.09 -1.96 27.58
N LEU A 74 -1.79 -1.72 27.57
CA LEU A 74 -0.85 -2.37 28.49
C LEU A 74 -0.73 -1.65 29.85
N GLY A 75 -1.39 -0.50 30.04
CA GLY A 75 -1.32 0.27 31.26
C GLY A 75 0.05 0.90 31.54
N VAL A 76 0.88 1.12 30.52
CA VAL A 76 2.23 1.68 30.63
C VAL A 76 2.29 3.09 30.05
N ARG A 77 3.26 3.88 30.50
CA ARG A 77 3.62 5.17 29.91
C ARG A 77 4.98 5.06 29.26
N ALA A 78 5.05 5.42 27.99
CA ALA A 78 6.31 5.40 27.24
C ALA A 78 6.44 6.70 26.43
N GLU A 79 7.63 7.26 26.43
CA GLU A 79 7.99 8.39 25.56
C GLU A 79 8.78 7.85 24.37
N PHE A 80 8.08 7.63 23.27
CA PHE A 80 8.68 7.17 22.00
C PHE A 80 7.88 7.78 20.85
N SER A 81 8.55 8.33 19.87
CA SER A 81 7.92 8.78 18.64
C SER A 81 8.47 8.00 17.46
N VAL A 82 7.60 7.25 16.80
CA VAL A 82 7.94 6.49 15.59
C VAL A 82 8.35 7.45 14.48
N GLU A 83 7.66 8.56 14.31
CA GLU A 83 7.97 9.57 13.30
C GLU A 83 9.38 10.14 13.50
N ARG A 84 9.72 10.55 14.73
CA ARG A 84 11.05 11.09 15.05
C ARG A 84 12.15 10.06 14.84
N GLU A 85 11.98 8.85 15.34
CA GLU A 85 12.98 7.78 15.16
C GLU A 85 13.12 7.40 13.68
N PHE A 86 12.00 7.33 12.96
CA PHE A 86 12.03 7.03 11.54
C PHE A 86 12.75 8.11 10.73
N SER A 87 12.54 9.38 11.03
CA SER A 87 13.20 10.49 10.33
C SER A 87 14.74 10.39 10.39
N THR A 88 15.30 9.82 11.45
CA THR A 88 16.76 9.65 11.60
C THR A 88 17.33 8.54 10.71
N VAL A 89 16.55 7.50 10.43
CA VAL A 89 17.01 6.32 9.68
C VAL A 89 16.41 6.25 8.26
N CYS A 90 15.41 7.05 7.96
CA CYS A 90 14.75 7.10 6.67
C CYS A 90 15.73 7.31 5.48
N PRO A 91 16.85 8.07 5.60
CA PRO A 91 17.84 8.17 4.53
C PRO A 91 18.49 6.82 4.11
N GLU A 92 18.30 5.76 4.90
CA GLU A 92 18.72 4.39 4.53
C GLU A 92 17.73 3.70 3.56
N SER A 93 16.66 4.38 3.16
CA SER A 93 15.70 3.85 2.17
C SER A 93 16.36 3.57 0.83
N VAL A 94 15.92 2.51 0.17
CA VAL A 94 16.49 2.10 -1.11
C VAL A 94 15.40 1.91 -2.17
N ALA A 95 15.70 2.32 -3.40
CA ALA A 95 14.87 2.01 -4.55
C ALA A 95 14.98 0.51 -4.88
N LEU A 96 13.86 -0.11 -5.20
CA LEU A 96 13.80 -1.53 -5.59
C LEU A 96 13.77 -1.67 -7.11
N ASP A 97 14.39 -2.75 -7.62
CA ASP A 97 14.25 -3.21 -9.02
C ASP A 97 14.46 -2.11 -10.07
N ASN A 98 15.36 -1.20 -9.80
CA ASN A 98 15.60 -0.05 -10.69
C ASN A 98 14.34 0.80 -10.92
N SER A 99 13.51 0.94 -9.88
CA SER A 99 12.20 1.60 -9.96
C SER A 99 12.22 3.01 -10.57
N PRO A 100 13.25 3.86 -10.40
CA PRO A 100 13.31 5.16 -11.07
C PRO A 100 13.27 5.08 -12.59
N GLU A 101 13.95 4.09 -13.19
CA GLU A 101 13.96 3.86 -14.64
C GLU A 101 12.62 3.35 -15.13
N VAL A 102 12.02 2.40 -14.41
CA VAL A 102 10.69 1.83 -14.72
C VAL A 102 9.61 2.91 -14.67
N LEU A 103 9.63 3.74 -13.62
CA LEU A 103 8.69 4.86 -13.49
C LEU A 103 8.86 5.88 -14.62
N ARG A 104 10.10 6.16 -15.03
CA ARG A 104 10.39 7.03 -16.18
C ARG A 104 9.85 6.45 -17.49
N GLU A 105 9.98 5.14 -17.70
CA GLU A 105 9.46 4.43 -18.87
C GLU A 105 7.93 4.50 -18.90
N LEU A 106 7.27 4.19 -17.79
CA LEU A 106 5.81 4.28 -17.64
C LEU A 106 5.30 5.71 -17.92
N GLY A 107 5.98 6.73 -17.38
CA GLY A 107 5.64 8.13 -17.67
C GLY A 107 5.80 8.51 -19.15
N ARG A 108 6.87 8.05 -19.81
CA ARG A 108 7.09 8.26 -21.26
C ARG A 108 6.08 7.54 -22.13
N SER A 109 5.47 6.47 -21.64
CA SER A 109 4.38 5.75 -22.32
C SER A 109 3.05 6.51 -22.29
N GLY A 110 3.00 7.68 -21.65
CA GLY A 110 1.83 8.57 -21.59
C GLY A 110 0.82 8.14 -20.53
N TYR A 111 1.22 7.44 -19.47
CA TYR A 111 0.36 7.14 -18.34
C TYR A 111 0.42 8.26 -17.29
N THR A 112 -0.71 8.52 -16.64
CA THR A 112 -0.73 9.34 -15.43
C THR A 112 -0.31 8.47 -14.26
N LEU A 113 0.85 8.75 -13.65
CA LEU A 113 1.34 8.01 -12.50
C LEU A 113 0.88 8.66 -11.20
N ILE A 114 0.25 7.87 -10.34
CA ILE A 114 -0.17 8.25 -8.99
C ILE A 114 0.56 7.31 -8.03
N LEU A 115 1.37 7.87 -7.13
CA LEU A 115 1.86 7.10 -6.01
C LEU A 115 0.69 6.85 -5.07
N ALA A 116 0.42 5.59 -4.73
CA ALA A 116 -0.74 5.16 -3.97
C ALA A 116 -0.31 4.25 -2.82
N THR A 117 -0.17 4.79 -1.61
CA THR A 117 0.30 4.06 -0.43
C THR A 117 -0.70 4.14 0.73
N ASN A 118 -0.74 3.10 1.58
CA ASN A 118 -1.43 3.15 2.86
C ASN A 118 -0.61 3.85 3.96
N GLY A 119 0.68 4.11 3.71
CA GLY A 119 1.50 4.89 4.64
C GLY A 119 1.10 6.37 4.68
N LEU A 120 1.12 6.97 5.87
CA LEU A 120 0.82 8.39 6.05
C LEU A 120 1.95 9.27 5.50
N MET A 121 1.60 10.46 5.00
CA MET A 121 2.56 11.40 4.42
C MET A 121 3.69 11.77 5.39
N LYS A 122 3.42 11.86 6.69
CA LYS A 122 4.44 12.16 7.70
C LYS A 122 5.61 11.17 7.70
N TYR A 123 5.36 9.91 7.30
CA TYR A 123 6.41 8.90 7.12
C TYR A 123 6.91 8.84 5.69
N GLN A 124 6.01 8.87 4.71
CA GLN A 124 6.35 8.61 3.32
C GLN A 124 7.13 9.75 2.65
N ARG A 125 6.93 11.00 3.10
CA ARG A 125 7.63 12.16 2.55
C ARG A 125 9.14 11.98 2.51
N CYS A 126 9.74 11.55 3.63
CA CYS A 126 11.17 11.34 3.71
C CYS A 126 11.66 10.27 2.72
N VAL A 127 10.94 9.16 2.55
CA VAL A 127 11.28 8.10 1.60
C VAL A 127 11.22 8.64 0.16
N ILE A 128 10.15 9.34 -0.17
CA ILE A 128 9.90 9.93 -1.49
C ILE A 128 11.01 10.93 -1.85
N GLU A 129 11.35 11.84 -0.93
CA GLU A 129 12.39 12.86 -1.11
C GLU A 129 13.79 12.24 -1.19
N THR A 130 14.11 11.30 -0.29
CA THR A 130 15.42 10.62 -0.27
C THR A 130 15.71 9.92 -1.60
N LEU A 131 14.69 9.29 -2.19
CA LEU A 131 14.83 8.55 -3.44
C LEU A 131 14.50 9.40 -4.68
N GLY A 132 14.10 10.66 -4.49
CA GLY A 132 13.73 11.57 -5.57
C GLY A 132 12.59 11.03 -6.42
N LEU A 133 11.61 10.36 -5.80
CA LEU A 133 10.48 9.73 -6.49
C LEU A 133 9.39 10.71 -6.88
N ASP A 134 9.28 11.85 -6.21
CA ASP A 134 8.31 12.92 -6.46
C ASP A 134 8.25 13.35 -7.93
N ARG A 135 9.42 13.38 -8.62
CA ARG A 135 9.54 13.77 -10.04
C ARG A 135 8.85 12.82 -11.02
N TYR A 136 8.49 11.61 -10.62
CA TYR A 136 7.88 10.60 -11.49
C TYR A 136 6.36 10.57 -11.39
N PHE A 137 5.81 11.03 -10.27
CA PHE A 137 4.38 10.97 -9.99
C PHE A 137 3.71 12.33 -10.19
N SER A 138 2.58 12.32 -10.90
CA SER A 138 1.75 13.52 -11.04
C SER A 138 0.98 13.82 -9.76
N TYR A 139 0.68 12.79 -8.96
CA TYR A 139 -0.08 12.88 -7.71
C TYR A 139 0.45 11.87 -6.70
N ILE A 140 0.28 12.18 -5.42
CA ILE A 140 0.60 11.29 -4.29
C ILE A 140 -0.66 11.10 -3.46
N TYR A 141 -1.12 9.85 -3.37
CA TYR A 141 -2.28 9.44 -2.60
C TYR A 141 -1.86 8.69 -1.35
N THR A 142 -2.28 9.22 -0.22
CA THR A 142 -2.05 8.67 1.12
C THR A 142 -3.37 8.71 1.90
N PRO A 143 -3.56 7.93 2.97
CA PRO A 143 -4.79 7.96 3.73
C PRO A 143 -5.14 9.32 4.32
N ASP A 144 -4.15 10.12 4.69
CA ASP A 144 -4.34 11.46 5.26
C ASP A 144 -4.86 12.48 4.24
N ASN A 145 -4.60 12.31 2.94
CA ASN A 145 -5.17 13.16 1.90
C ASN A 145 -6.38 12.56 1.17
N ARG A 146 -6.64 11.25 1.34
CA ARG A 146 -7.81 10.56 0.76
C ARG A 146 -8.93 10.30 1.77
N GLY A 147 -8.64 10.40 3.07
CA GLY A 147 -9.58 10.15 4.16
C GLY A 147 -9.87 8.66 4.42
N CYS A 148 -9.27 7.76 3.65
CA CYS A 148 -9.46 6.31 3.78
C CYS A 148 -8.25 5.53 3.22
N LEU A 149 -8.23 4.21 3.44
CA LEU A 149 -7.20 3.30 2.94
C LEU A 149 -7.53 2.77 1.55
N LYS A 150 -6.60 2.02 0.94
CA LYS A 150 -6.76 1.33 -0.35
C LYS A 150 -7.92 0.29 -0.39
N ASN A 151 -8.51 -0.06 0.74
CA ASN A 151 -9.71 -0.90 0.81
C ASN A 151 -11.03 -0.10 0.69
N CYS A 152 -10.95 1.15 0.27
CA CYS A 152 -12.06 2.05 0.04
C CYS A 152 -12.03 2.51 -1.43
N ARG A 153 -13.18 2.50 -2.10
CA ARG A 153 -13.28 2.89 -3.52
C ARG A 153 -12.86 4.34 -3.75
N GLU A 154 -13.19 5.23 -2.82
CA GLU A 154 -12.90 6.67 -2.87
C GLU A 154 -11.40 6.97 -2.84
N PHE A 155 -10.59 6.04 -2.34
CA PHE A 155 -9.13 6.16 -2.42
C PHE A 155 -8.65 6.27 -3.87
N TYR A 156 -9.28 5.56 -4.78
CA TYR A 156 -8.93 5.49 -6.21
C TYR A 156 -9.70 6.49 -7.09
N ALA A 157 -10.43 7.44 -6.50
CA ALA A 157 -11.08 8.47 -7.29
C ALA A 157 -10.02 9.28 -8.09
N PRO A 158 -10.17 9.42 -9.42
CA PRO A 158 -9.19 10.12 -10.25
C PRO A 158 -9.06 11.57 -9.80
N PRO A 159 -7.87 12.20 -9.99
CA PRO A 159 -7.69 13.60 -9.68
C PRO A 159 -8.54 14.49 -10.59
N GLU A 160 -8.80 15.71 -10.15
CA GLU A 160 -9.47 16.71 -10.98
C GLU A 160 -8.74 16.91 -12.30
N GLY A 161 -9.47 16.99 -13.40
CA GLY A 161 -8.94 17.13 -14.76
C GLY A 161 -8.43 15.84 -15.39
N VAL A 162 -8.45 14.70 -14.70
CA VAL A 162 -8.17 13.38 -15.27
C VAL A 162 -9.49 12.70 -15.63
N ASP A 163 -9.60 12.27 -16.88
CA ASP A 163 -10.81 11.59 -17.39
C ASP A 163 -11.06 10.29 -16.62
N SER A 164 -12.23 10.20 -15.98
CA SER A 164 -12.66 9.03 -15.22
C SER A 164 -13.00 7.80 -16.10
N GLY A 165 -13.12 7.98 -17.40
CA GLY A 165 -13.32 6.89 -18.38
C GLY A 165 -12.03 6.20 -18.80
N LEU A 166 -10.86 6.69 -18.38
CA LEU A 166 -9.59 6.03 -18.64
C LEU A 166 -9.47 4.71 -17.87
N PRO A 167 -8.85 3.67 -18.49
CA PRO A 167 -8.51 2.47 -17.74
C PRO A 167 -7.59 2.80 -16.56
N ALA A 168 -7.89 2.24 -15.41
CA ALA A 168 -7.13 2.39 -14.19
C ALA A 168 -6.43 1.08 -13.83
N VAL A 169 -5.16 1.13 -13.46
CA VAL A 169 -4.35 -0.04 -13.12
C VAL A 169 -3.75 0.17 -11.73
N SER A 170 -3.90 -0.80 -10.85
CA SER A 170 -3.17 -0.88 -9.57
C SER A 170 -1.93 -1.75 -9.74
N VAL A 171 -0.78 -1.27 -9.26
CA VAL A 171 0.50 -2.00 -9.30
C VAL A 171 1.09 -2.01 -7.90
N GLY A 172 1.25 -3.19 -7.29
CA GLY A 172 1.83 -3.29 -5.95
C GLY A 172 2.09 -4.72 -5.50
N ASP A 173 2.73 -4.86 -4.33
CA ASP A 173 3.17 -6.15 -3.79
C ASP A 173 2.21 -6.74 -2.74
N ASN A 174 1.32 -5.93 -2.18
CA ASN A 174 0.34 -6.41 -1.22
C ASN A 174 -0.93 -6.91 -1.91
N TYR A 175 -1.17 -8.23 -1.85
CA TYR A 175 -2.32 -8.82 -2.55
C TYR A 175 -3.65 -8.20 -2.12
N THR A 176 -3.88 -7.99 -0.83
CA THR A 176 -5.15 -7.46 -0.32
C THR A 176 -5.40 -6.03 -0.80
N PHE A 177 -4.40 -5.15 -0.69
CA PHE A 177 -4.56 -3.72 -0.99
C PHE A 177 -4.28 -3.35 -2.45
N ASP A 178 -3.49 -4.14 -3.18
CA ASP A 178 -3.09 -3.81 -4.55
C ASP A 178 -3.73 -4.69 -5.61
N VAL A 179 -4.33 -5.83 -5.20
CA VAL A 179 -5.04 -6.74 -6.12
C VAL A 179 -6.50 -6.87 -5.72
N TYR A 180 -6.78 -7.40 -4.53
CA TYR A 180 -8.14 -7.78 -4.14
C TYR A 180 -9.12 -6.59 -4.16
N PHE A 181 -8.85 -5.53 -3.38
CA PHE A 181 -9.74 -4.38 -3.33
C PHE A 181 -9.78 -3.60 -4.66
N PRO A 182 -8.66 -3.29 -5.34
CA PRO A 182 -8.71 -2.66 -6.66
C PRO A 182 -9.58 -3.42 -7.66
N LYS A 183 -9.51 -4.76 -7.71
CA LYS A 183 -10.38 -5.57 -8.59
C LYS A 183 -11.85 -5.42 -8.24
N LEU A 184 -12.21 -5.40 -6.95
CA LEU A 184 -13.59 -5.14 -6.53
C LEU A 184 -14.09 -3.76 -6.97
N PHE A 185 -13.18 -2.80 -7.11
CA PHE A 185 -13.50 -1.45 -7.56
C PHE A 185 -13.48 -1.28 -9.07
N GLY A 186 -13.09 -2.33 -9.82
CA GLY A 186 -13.07 -2.34 -11.28
C GLY A 186 -11.74 -1.91 -11.90
N LEU A 187 -10.67 -1.85 -11.13
CA LEU A 187 -9.33 -1.60 -11.65
C LEU A 187 -8.73 -2.89 -12.22
N LEU A 188 -7.87 -2.72 -13.22
CA LEU A 188 -6.91 -3.74 -13.62
C LEU A 188 -5.79 -3.83 -12.59
N THR A 189 -5.13 -4.99 -12.47
CA THR A 189 -4.15 -5.22 -11.41
C THR A 189 -2.89 -5.90 -11.91
N VAL A 190 -1.73 -5.40 -11.47
CA VAL A 190 -0.42 -6.03 -11.66
C VAL A 190 0.16 -6.32 -10.28
N HIS A 191 0.24 -7.60 -9.93
CA HIS A 191 0.79 -8.04 -8.65
C HIS A 191 2.30 -8.24 -8.75
N VAL A 192 3.06 -7.50 -7.95
CA VAL A 192 4.51 -7.67 -7.80
C VAL A 192 4.76 -8.71 -6.70
N VAL A 193 4.99 -9.96 -7.07
CA VAL A 193 5.09 -11.07 -6.13
C VAL A 193 6.47 -11.07 -5.45
N ARG A 194 6.53 -10.50 -4.23
CA ARG A 194 7.76 -10.42 -3.42
C ARG A 194 7.96 -11.62 -2.50
N SER A 195 6.89 -12.23 -2.07
CA SER A 195 6.90 -13.28 -1.05
C SER A 195 5.92 -14.40 -1.39
N THR A 196 6.28 -15.61 -1.01
CA THR A 196 5.37 -16.76 -1.02
C THR A 196 4.60 -16.91 0.30
N ARG A 197 4.85 -16.03 1.28
CA ARG A 197 4.08 -16.01 2.53
C ARG A 197 2.69 -15.48 2.28
N GLU A 198 1.74 -16.01 3.03
CA GLU A 198 0.36 -15.52 3.00
C GLU A 198 0.32 -14.03 3.38
N ASP A 199 -0.47 -13.25 2.63
CA ASP A 199 -0.68 -11.84 2.93
C ASP A 199 -1.39 -11.70 4.28
N PRO A 200 -0.79 -11.01 5.26
CA PRO A 200 -1.35 -10.88 6.59
C PRO A 200 -2.70 -10.15 6.62
N TYR A 201 -3.02 -9.37 5.60
CA TYR A 201 -4.28 -8.64 5.47
C TYR A 201 -5.44 -9.47 4.89
N LEU A 202 -5.22 -10.71 4.49
CA LEU A 202 -6.30 -11.61 4.07
C LEU A 202 -7.37 -11.80 5.15
N ALA A 203 -7.04 -11.58 6.42
CA ALA A 203 -8.01 -11.53 7.50
C ALA A 203 -9.09 -10.45 7.31
N LEU A 204 -8.80 -9.36 6.60
CA LEU A 204 -9.77 -8.31 6.28
C LEU A 204 -10.80 -8.76 5.24
N VAL A 205 -10.39 -9.65 4.35
CA VAL A 205 -11.20 -10.20 3.26
C VAL A 205 -12.12 -11.32 3.75
N ARG A 206 -11.63 -12.16 4.67
CA ARG A 206 -12.32 -13.35 5.17
C ARG A 206 -13.37 -13.07 6.27
N ARG A 207 -13.57 -11.82 6.69
CA ARG A 207 -14.57 -11.48 7.73
C ARG A 207 -16.00 -11.66 7.20
N PRO A 208 -16.92 -12.31 7.96
CA PRO A 208 -18.35 -12.32 7.65
C PRO A 208 -18.87 -10.86 7.61
N GLY A 209 -19.42 -10.44 6.49
CA GLY A 209 -19.95 -9.08 6.32
C GLY A 209 -19.04 -8.09 5.58
N ALA A 210 -17.82 -8.45 5.21
CA ALA A 210 -16.95 -7.63 4.35
C ALA A 210 -17.41 -7.66 2.90
N GLY A 211 -18.66 -7.24 2.59
CA GLY A 211 -19.14 -6.92 1.25
C GLY A 211 -18.87 -7.90 0.09
N LEU A 212 -18.49 -9.14 0.39
CA LEU A 212 -18.36 -10.20 -0.58
C LEU A 212 -19.75 -10.54 -1.12
N GLY A 213 -20.15 -9.88 -2.20
CA GLY A 213 -21.20 -10.40 -3.06
C GLY A 213 -20.85 -11.86 -3.35
N ARG A 214 -21.74 -12.77 -2.97
CA ARG A 214 -21.61 -14.20 -3.30
C ARG A 214 -21.47 -14.37 -4.81
N LEU A 215 -20.25 -14.33 -5.32
CA LEU A 215 -19.92 -14.89 -6.61
C LEU A 215 -19.84 -16.41 -6.41
N GLY A 216 -21.01 -17.07 -6.57
CA GLY A 216 -21.12 -18.50 -6.75
C GLY A 216 -20.26 -19.40 -5.87
N GLY A 217 -20.56 -19.52 -4.58
CA GLY A 217 -20.37 -20.77 -3.80
C GLY A 217 -18.94 -21.28 -3.51
N LEU A 218 -17.89 -20.63 -3.98
CA LEU A 218 -16.49 -20.91 -3.70
C LEU A 218 -15.78 -19.61 -3.35
N ASP A 219 -15.10 -19.58 -2.20
CA ASP A 219 -14.27 -18.47 -1.74
C ASP A 219 -12.97 -18.34 -2.59
N LEU A 220 -13.11 -18.23 -3.91
CA LEU A 220 -11.97 -18.02 -4.80
C LEU A 220 -11.59 -16.54 -4.73
N LEU A 221 -10.44 -16.30 -4.14
CA LEU A 221 -9.80 -14.97 -4.19
C LEU A 221 -9.51 -14.63 -5.67
N PRO A 222 -9.83 -13.41 -6.14
CA PRO A 222 -9.60 -13.04 -7.52
C PRO A 222 -8.10 -13.04 -7.86
N GLU A 223 -7.73 -13.63 -8.98
CA GLU A 223 -6.36 -13.53 -9.47
C GLU A 223 -6.06 -12.13 -9.98
N ALA A 224 -4.81 -11.69 -9.89
CA ALA A 224 -4.33 -10.48 -10.55
C ALA A 224 -4.44 -10.64 -12.07
N ASP A 225 -4.68 -9.54 -12.80
CA ASP A 225 -4.71 -9.57 -14.27
C ASP A 225 -3.33 -9.85 -14.86
N ALA A 226 -2.27 -9.46 -14.14
CA ALA A 226 -0.91 -9.89 -14.41
C ALA A 226 -0.13 -10.04 -13.10
N SER A 227 0.85 -10.96 -13.08
CA SER A 227 1.78 -11.13 -11.97
C SER A 227 3.21 -11.03 -12.48
N VAL A 228 4.05 -10.31 -11.76
CA VAL A 228 5.48 -10.11 -12.07
C VAL A 228 6.33 -10.45 -10.85
N ARG A 229 7.60 -10.82 -11.06
CA ARG A 229 8.51 -11.20 -9.96
C ARG A 229 9.17 -9.99 -9.29
N ASN A 230 9.25 -8.89 -10.00
CA ASN A 230 9.85 -7.65 -9.54
C ASN A 230 9.22 -6.46 -10.28
N PHE A 231 9.36 -5.26 -9.72
CA PHE A 231 8.78 -4.06 -10.32
C PHE A 231 9.37 -3.73 -11.70
N GLY A 232 10.61 -4.17 -11.99
CA GLY A 232 11.25 -3.99 -13.30
C GLY A 232 10.45 -4.56 -14.48
N GLU A 233 9.66 -5.60 -14.24
CA GLU A 233 8.81 -6.24 -15.25
C GLU A 233 7.47 -5.52 -15.46
N SER A 234 7.10 -4.56 -14.57
CA SER A 234 5.76 -3.95 -14.55
C SER A 234 5.47 -3.11 -15.80
N ALA A 235 6.46 -2.42 -16.38
CA ALA A 235 6.23 -1.61 -17.58
C ALA A 235 5.72 -2.47 -18.75
N VAL A 236 6.32 -3.63 -18.97
CA VAL A 236 5.90 -4.58 -20.01
C VAL A 236 4.53 -5.19 -19.70
N ALA A 237 4.31 -5.57 -18.43
CA ALA A 237 3.05 -6.16 -17.99
C ALA A 237 1.88 -5.19 -18.15
N VAL A 238 2.03 -3.94 -17.72
CA VAL A 238 1.05 -2.86 -17.88
C VAL A 238 0.75 -2.60 -19.36
N GLY A 239 1.79 -2.52 -20.21
CA GLY A 239 1.62 -2.30 -21.63
C GLY A 239 0.75 -3.36 -22.30
N ARG A 240 1.06 -4.64 -22.07
CA ARG A 240 0.30 -5.78 -22.58
C ARG A 240 -1.14 -5.79 -22.07
N LEU A 241 -1.33 -5.57 -20.77
CA LEU A 241 -2.63 -5.56 -20.13
C LEU A 241 -3.55 -4.49 -20.74
N LEU A 242 -3.02 -3.29 -20.98
CA LEU A 242 -3.78 -2.20 -21.60
C LEU A 242 -4.05 -2.42 -23.09
N GLU A 243 -3.14 -3.06 -23.82
CA GLU A 243 -3.38 -3.47 -25.21
C GLU A 243 -4.52 -4.48 -25.30
N ASP A 244 -4.56 -5.48 -24.41
CA ASP A 244 -5.62 -6.48 -24.35
C ASP A 244 -6.95 -5.85 -23.94
N PHE A 245 -6.94 -4.93 -22.97
CA PHE A 245 -8.11 -4.15 -22.58
C PHE A 245 -8.70 -3.40 -23.79
N HIS A 246 -7.89 -2.62 -24.50
CA HIS A 246 -8.37 -1.85 -25.66
C HIS A 246 -8.87 -2.73 -26.81
N ARG A 247 -8.30 -3.93 -27.00
CA ARG A 247 -8.82 -4.88 -28.01
C ARG A 247 -10.23 -5.36 -27.70
N ARG A 248 -10.52 -5.64 -26.41
CA ARG A 248 -11.84 -6.12 -25.96
C ARG A 248 -12.95 -5.08 -26.07
N PHE A 249 -12.63 -3.80 -26.00
CA PHE A 249 -13.62 -2.71 -26.03
C PHE A 249 -13.66 -1.94 -27.35
N ARG A 250 -12.88 -2.36 -28.38
CA ARG A 250 -12.98 -1.83 -29.75
C ARG A 250 -13.81 -2.71 -30.69
N SER A 251 -14.27 -3.87 -30.23
CA SER A 251 -15.19 -4.77 -30.91
C SER A 251 -16.64 -4.53 -30.44
#